data_6ddd62e8cdada0edf94ca48b94281619
#
_entry.id   6ddd62e8cdada0edf94ca48b94281619
#
_cell.length_a   1.000
_cell.length_b   1.000
_cell.length_c   1.000
_cell.angle_alpha   90.00
_cell.angle_beta   90.00
_cell.angle_gamma   90.00
#
_symmetry.space_group_name_H-M   'P 1'
#
loop_
_entity.id
_entity.type
_entity.pdbx_description
1 polymer ?
#
loop_
_entity_poly.entity_id
_entity_poly.type
_entity_poly.pdbx_seq_one_letter_code
_entity_poly.pdbx_strand_id
1 'polypeptide(L)'
;MPDWVKIRKDFPITKKIVYFQSAAMSPIPKPVFEAIVENYRKIHKLGDVQWSEDLAKYRKLCSDIASLINTEADNICFVQNTSTAMSVIAHSIKNESEALFNVVSTEEEFPASTIGFEYLKIPMRYVPPMNSRYPIHAILEQVDEQTAAVVTSYVQYATGFRQDLQTLGRALHDRGILFIVNATQGFPFYPLDIHTMHIDALTCSLHKWGITGHIGSLFVTTPQLRKRFPAPWIGWLSVDAGKDMIQTAKNAPLHIHESASRYEFGTQNFQTILAFQEALDYLKAIGFQNIRSRILQLTDYLIQGLNDLGVRIVTPTKNPDERSPIISFSIGDRNEECMGRLAKESISISPRAGYIRVSVNIFNNFEDIEKLISVLRSVIQES
;
A
#
# COMPACT_ATOMS: atom_id res chain seq x y z
N MET A 1 10.60 -7.43 24.51
CA MET A 1 10.18 -6.25 23.76
C MET A 1 11.28 -5.87 22.77
N PRO A 2 10.96 -5.37 21.57
CA PRO A 2 11.98 -4.95 20.61
C PRO A 2 12.87 -3.82 21.15
N ASP A 3 14.13 -3.84 20.75
CA ASP A 3 15.07 -2.75 21.02
C ASP A 3 14.91 -1.65 19.96
N TRP A 4 14.05 -0.67 20.23
CA TRP A 4 13.75 0.43 19.32
C TRP A 4 14.97 1.33 19.04
N VAL A 5 15.93 1.40 19.97
CA VAL A 5 17.17 2.16 19.76
C VAL A 5 18.06 1.44 18.73
N LYS A 6 18.14 0.12 18.79
CA LYS A 6 18.86 -0.69 17.81
C LYS A 6 18.19 -0.58 16.42
N ILE A 7 16.85 -0.74 16.36
CA ILE A 7 16.08 -0.62 15.13
C ILE A 7 16.31 0.74 14.47
N ARG A 8 16.26 1.83 15.23
CA ARG A 8 16.52 3.19 14.71
C ARG A 8 17.90 3.33 14.08
N LYS A 9 18.94 2.65 14.58
CA LYS A 9 20.30 2.67 14.02
C LYS A 9 20.39 2.05 12.62
N ASP A 10 19.47 1.17 12.26
CA ASP A 10 19.38 0.58 10.92
C ASP A 10 18.89 1.59 9.86
N PHE A 11 18.41 2.75 10.28
CA PHE A 11 17.95 3.84 9.41
C PHE A 11 18.88 5.05 9.51
N PRO A 12 19.96 5.14 8.69
CA PRO A 12 20.98 6.18 8.80
C PRO A 12 20.45 7.62 8.67
N ILE A 13 19.31 7.81 7.99
CA ILE A 13 18.66 9.12 7.81
C ILE A 13 18.33 9.79 9.15
N THR A 14 18.03 8.99 10.19
CA THR A 14 17.65 9.48 11.53
C THR A 14 18.75 10.23 12.25
N LYS A 15 20.01 10.13 11.78
CA LYS A 15 21.14 10.91 12.28
C LYS A 15 21.19 12.33 11.71
N LYS A 16 20.47 12.59 10.61
CA LYS A 16 20.53 13.86 9.87
C LYS A 16 19.26 14.65 9.98
N ILE A 17 18.12 13.98 9.87
CA ILE A 17 16.80 14.61 9.85
C ILE A 17 15.77 13.81 10.65
N VAL A 18 14.78 14.50 11.18
CA VAL A 18 13.55 13.90 11.68
C VAL A 18 12.65 13.60 10.48
N TYR A 19 12.42 12.31 10.19
CA TYR A 19 11.75 11.89 8.98
C TYR A 19 10.33 11.38 9.25
N PHE A 20 9.32 12.12 8.77
CA PHE A 20 7.91 11.82 8.92
C PHE A 20 7.18 11.65 7.57
N GLN A 21 7.88 11.16 6.54
CA GLN A 21 7.30 11.00 5.20
C GLN A 21 7.11 9.54 4.75
N SER A 22 7.04 8.58 5.68
CA SER A 22 6.91 7.15 5.33
C SER A 22 5.68 6.84 4.47
N ALA A 23 4.59 7.61 4.63
CA ALA A 23 3.41 7.51 3.76
C ALA A 23 3.64 7.98 2.31
N ALA A 24 4.76 8.65 2.01
CA ALA A 24 5.22 8.92 0.65
C ALA A 24 6.26 7.87 0.22
N MET A 25 7.32 7.70 1.01
CA MET A 25 8.35 6.68 0.83
C MET A 25 9.05 6.45 2.16
N SER A 26 9.30 5.20 2.54
CA SER A 26 10.13 4.89 3.72
C SER A 26 11.61 4.83 3.35
N PRO A 27 12.50 5.28 4.24
CA PRO A 27 13.91 4.93 4.17
C PRO A 27 14.08 3.41 4.24
N ILE A 28 15.09 2.92 3.55
CA ILE A 28 15.44 1.50 3.53
C ILE A 28 16.37 1.21 4.72
N PRO A 29 16.07 0.24 5.60
CA PRO A 29 16.96 -0.14 6.68
C PRO A 29 18.20 -0.87 6.15
N LYS A 30 19.28 -0.81 6.91
CA LYS A 30 20.59 -1.36 6.53
C LYS A 30 20.53 -2.81 6.05
N PRO A 31 19.86 -3.78 6.73
CA PRO A 31 19.81 -5.17 6.26
C PRO A 31 19.17 -5.31 4.88
N VAL A 32 18.06 -4.62 4.62
CA VAL A 32 17.37 -4.65 3.33
C VAL A 32 18.21 -4.00 2.22
N PHE A 33 18.87 -2.89 2.53
CA PHE A 33 19.79 -2.25 1.59
C PHE A 33 20.94 -3.18 1.21
N GLU A 34 21.56 -3.88 2.19
CA GLU A 34 22.63 -4.83 1.96
C GLU A 34 22.16 -6.02 1.10
N ALA A 35 20.94 -6.51 1.29
CA ALA A 35 20.35 -7.56 0.45
C ALA A 35 20.17 -7.10 -1.01
N ILE A 36 19.69 -5.88 -1.23
CA ILE A 36 19.58 -5.31 -2.59
C ILE A 36 20.95 -5.25 -3.25
N VAL A 37 21.96 -4.72 -2.56
CA VAL A 37 23.32 -4.61 -3.07
C VAL A 37 23.90 -5.98 -3.38
N GLU A 38 23.66 -6.98 -2.52
CA GLU A 38 24.18 -8.33 -2.74
C GLU A 38 23.51 -9.01 -3.93
N ASN A 39 22.21 -8.84 -4.14
CA ASN A 39 21.53 -9.35 -5.33
C ASN A 39 22.12 -8.74 -6.61
N TYR A 40 22.39 -7.44 -6.64
CA TYR A 40 23.07 -6.83 -7.81
C TYR A 40 24.54 -7.25 -7.94
N ARG A 41 25.28 -7.51 -6.85
CA ARG A 41 26.64 -8.07 -6.92
C ARG A 41 26.67 -9.46 -7.55
N LYS A 42 25.63 -10.29 -7.29
CA LYS A 42 25.51 -11.60 -7.93
C LYS A 42 25.37 -11.46 -9.43
N ILE A 43 24.46 -10.59 -9.89
CA ILE A 43 24.31 -10.33 -11.34
C ILE A 43 25.62 -9.78 -11.94
N HIS A 44 26.29 -8.86 -11.25
CA HIS A 44 27.57 -8.32 -11.72
C HIS A 44 28.64 -9.39 -11.91
N LYS A 45 28.70 -10.40 -11.02
CA LYS A 45 29.74 -11.44 -11.04
C LYS A 45 29.37 -12.65 -11.91
N LEU A 46 28.11 -13.01 -11.96
CA LEU A 46 27.66 -14.31 -12.50
C LEU A 46 26.68 -14.16 -13.68
N GLY A 47 26.22 -12.94 -14.00
CA GLY A 47 25.13 -12.76 -14.95
C GLY A 47 23.85 -13.44 -14.45
N ASP A 48 23.14 -14.13 -15.34
CA ASP A 48 21.84 -14.76 -15.07
C ASP A 48 21.92 -16.29 -14.91
N VAL A 49 23.04 -16.81 -14.39
CA VAL A 49 23.23 -18.27 -14.24
C VAL A 49 22.40 -18.89 -13.11
N GLN A 50 21.76 -18.08 -12.28
CA GLN A 50 20.99 -18.52 -11.09
C GLN A 50 19.48 -18.36 -11.26
N TRP A 51 18.99 -18.22 -12.48
CA TRP A 51 17.58 -18.00 -12.77
C TRP A 51 16.62 -18.95 -12.04
N SER A 52 16.93 -20.27 -12.06
CA SER A 52 16.09 -21.28 -11.39
C SER A 52 16.04 -21.10 -9.87
N GLU A 53 17.14 -20.67 -9.23
CA GLU A 53 17.19 -20.37 -7.80
C GLU A 53 16.38 -19.12 -7.47
N ASP A 54 16.49 -18.09 -8.28
CA ASP A 54 15.77 -16.84 -8.09
C ASP A 54 14.26 -17.03 -8.27
N LEU A 55 13.82 -17.87 -9.22
CA LEU A 55 12.42 -18.29 -9.32
C LEU A 55 11.94 -19.06 -8.09
N ALA A 56 12.77 -19.94 -7.52
CA ALA A 56 12.42 -20.66 -6.29
C ALA A 56 12.27 -19.70 -5.11
N LYS A 57 13.17 -18.72 -4.96
CA LYS A 57 13.07 -17.67 -3.96
C LYS A 57 11.83 -16.78 -4.14
N TYR A 58 11.51 -16.44 -5.38
CA TYR A 58 10.31 -15.67 -5.71
C TYR A 58 9.03 -16.42 -5.29
N ARG A 59 8.92 -17.72 -5.62
CA ARG A 59 7.80 -18.56 -5.18
C ARG A 59 7.69 -18.64 -3.65
N LYS A 60 8.84 -18.77 -2.96
CA LYS A 60 8.88 -18.75 -1.50
C LYS A 60 8.37 -17.42 -0.96
N LEU A 61 8.80 -16.29 -1.52
CA LEU A 61 8.32 -14.97 -1.13
C LEU A 61 6.80 -14.85 -1.31
N CYS A 62 6.25 -15.30 -2.45
CA CYS A 62 4.81 -15.33 -2.66
C CYS A 62 4.09 -16.21 -1.62
N SER A 63 4.65 -17.38 -1.27
CA SER A 63 4.11 -18.25 -0.22
C SER A 63 4.14 -17.60 1.17
N ASP A 64 5.22 -16.89 1.52
CA ASP A 64 5.34 -16.19 2.80
C ASP A 64 4.37 -15.01 2.92
N ILE A 65 4.12 -14.31 1.81
CA ILE A 65 3.10 -13.25 1.74
C ILE A 65 1.70 -13.87 1.83
N ALA A 66 1.45 -14.94 1.08
CA ALA A 66 0.17 -15.66 1.07
C ALA A 66 -0.24 -16.09 2.49
N SER A 67 0.69 -16.66 3.23
CA SER A 67 0.48 -17.03 4.65
C SER A 67 0.17 -15.83 5.54
N LEU A 68 0.73 -14.64 5.23
CA LEU A 68 0.52 -13.44 6.03
C LEU A 68 -0.87 -12.81 5.82
N ILE A 69 -1.45 -12.98 4.62
CA ILE A 69 -2.74 -12.38 4.24
C ILE A 69 -3.85 -13.40 4.00
N ASN A 70 -3.64 -14.64 4.45
CA ASN A 70 -4.57 -15.76 4.34
C ASN A 70 -5.09 -15.95 2.90
N THR A 71 -4.19 -16.33 2.00
CA THR A 71 -4.50 -16.67 0.60
C THR A 71 -3.50 -17.70 0.07
N GLU A 72 -3.65 -18.16 -1.17
CA GLU A 72 -2.73 -19.07 -1.83
C GLU A 72 -1.63 -18.29 -2.59
N ALA A 73 -0.43 -18.87 -2.71
CA ALA A 73 0.69 -18.26 -3.43
C ALA A 73 0.35 -17.97 -4.91
N ASP A 74 -0.47 -18.80 -5.53
CA ASP A 74 -0.94 -18.64 -6.91
C ASP A 74 -1.86 -17.43 -7.11
N ASN A 75 -2.34 -16.83 -6.04
CA ASN A 75 -3.12 -15.61 -6.09
C ASN A 75 -2.27 -14.33 -6.08
N ILE A 76 -0.94 -14.47 -5.98
CA ILE A 76 0.01 -13.37 -5.79
C ILE A 76 0.91 -13.24 -7.02
N CYS A 77 1.10 -12.01 -7.46
CA CYS A 77 2.14 -11.61 -8.39
C CYS A 77 2.67 -10.21 -8.06
N PHE A 78 3.73 -9.81 -8.73
CA PHE A 78 4.25 -8.44 -8.66
C PHE A 78 4.05 -7.74 -10.00
N VAL A 79 3.66 -6.47 -9.94
CA VAL A 79 3.50 -5.59 -11.11
C VAL A 79 4.28 -4.30 -10.89
N GLN A 80 4.48 -3.51 -11.94
CA GLN A 80 5.33 -2.32 -11.90
C GLN A 80 4.91 -1.33 -10.81
N ASN A 81 3.61 -1.13 -10.62
CA ASN A 81 3.05 -0.21 -9.62
C ASN A 81 1.54 -0.44 -9.44
N THR A 82 0.96 0.24 -8.44
CA THR A 82 -0.47 0.18 -8.15
C THR A 82 -1.34 0.61 -9.33
N SER A 83 -0.92 1.62 -10.11
CA SER A 83 -1.68 2.06 -11.29
C SER A 83 -1.78 0.95 -12.34
N THR A 84 -0.72 0.17 -12.56
CA THR A 84 -0.77 -1.00 -13.44
C THR A 84 -1.81 -2.02 -12.97
N ALA A 85 -1.79 -2.39 -11.68
CA ALA A 85 -2.76 -3.31 -11.11
C ALA A 85 -4.21 -2.83 -11.28
N MET A 86 -4.48 -1.57 -10.92
CA MET A 86 -5.83 -0.98 -11.02
C MET A 86 -6.29 -0.85 -12.47
N SER A 87 -5.40 -0.49 -13.41
CA SER A 87 -5.71 -0.45 -14.84
C SER A 87 -6.02 -1.84 -15.39
N VAL A 88 -5.27 -2.87 -14.98
CA VAL A 88 -5.58 -4.26 -15.35
C VAL A 88 -7.00 -4.63 -14.93
N ILE A 89 -7.37 -4.37 -13.68
CA ILE A 89 -8.73 -4.66 -13.18
C ILE A 89 -9.78 -3.87 -13.95
N ALA A 90 -9.57 -2.56 -14.14
CA ALA A 90 -10.53 -1.70 -14.84
C ALA A 90 -10.79 -2.19 -16.27
N HIS A 91 -9.74 -2.52 -17.02
CA HIS A 91 -9.87 -3.05 -18.38
C HIS A 91 -10.49 -4.45 -18.40
N SER A 92 -10.12 -5.33 -17.45
CA SER A 92 -10.71 -6.68 -17.36
C SER A 92 -12.22 -6.61 -17.16
N ILE A 93 -12.70 -5.78 -16.23
CA ILE A 93 -14.13 -5.60 -15.98
C ILE A 93 -14.81 -4.98 -17.21
N LYS A 94 -14.18 -3.95 -17.82
CA LYS A 94 -14.74 -3.25 -18.98
C LYS A 94 -14.90 -4.14 -20.19
N ASN A 95 -13.92 -5.01 -20.45
CA ASN A 95 -13.92 -5.90 -21.63
C ASN A 95 -15.01 -6.99 -21.54
N GLU A 96 -15.36 -7.44 -20.35
CA GLU A 96 -16.33 -8.50 -20.12
C GLU A 96 -17.75 -7.98 -19.83
N SER A 97 -17.92 -6.65 -19.72
CA SER A 97 -19.22 -6.06 -19.41
C SER A 97 -19.90 -5.53 -20.65
N GLU A 98 -20.93 -6.22 -21.13
CA GLU A 98 -21.78 -5.77 -22.25
C GLU A 98 -22.74 -4.62 -21.83
N ALA A 99 -23.21 -4.66 -20.60
CA ALA A 99 -24.11 -3.66 -20.03
C ALA A 99 -23.36 -2.46 -19.43
N LEU A 100 -24.05 -1.33 -19.31
CA LEU A 100 -23.56 -0.19 -18.53
C LEU A 100 -23.48 -0.58 -17.07
N PHE A 101 -22.35 -0.28 -16.45
CA PHE A 101 -22.12 -0.49 -15.02
C PHE A 101 -21.42 0.73 -14.42
N ASN A 102 -21.46 0.83 -13.10
CA ASN A 102 -20.74 1.86 -12.34
C ASN A 102 -19.78 1.23 -11.35
N VAL A 103 -18.86 2.05 -10.83
CA VAL A 103 -17.93 1.72 -9.75
C VAL A 103 -18.07 2.75 -8.64
N VAL A 104 -18.17 2.30 -7.41
CA VAL A 104 -18.21 3.17 -6.23
C VAL A 104 -16.80 3.31 -5.65
N SER A 105 -16.43 4.53 -5.26
CA SER A 105 -15.16 4.83 -4.59
C SER A 105 -15.32 5.97 -3.60
N THR A 106 -14.26 6.31 -2.87
CA THR A 106 -14.25 7.45 -1.96
C THR A 106 -13.70 8.70 -2.66
N GLU A 107 -14.22 9.88 -2.31
CA GLU A 107 -13.91 11.14 -3.00
C GLU A 107 -12.42 11.53 -2.87
N GLU A 108 -11.80 11.26 -1.72
CA GLU A 108 -10.38 11.54 -1.46
C GLU A 108 -9.49 10.30 -1.70
N GLU A 109 -9.84 9.42 -2.64
CA GLU A 109 -9.03 8.24 -2.95
C GLU A 109 -7.72 8.65 -3.64
N PHE A 110 -6.68 7.82 -3.45
CA PHE A 110 -5.43 8.08 -4.17
C PHE A 110 -5.64 7.87 -5.68
N PRO A 111 -5.18 8.79 -6.54
CA PRO A 111 -5.49 8.77 -7.97
C PRO A 111 -5.18 7.45 -8.69
N ALA A 112 -4.16 6.69 -8.23
CA ALA A 112 -3.86 5.38 -8.80
C ALA A 112 -5.01 4.37 -8.68
N SER A 113 -5.94 4.56 -7.73
CA SER A 113 -7.09 3.67 -7.51
C SER A 113 -8.24 3.93 -8.49
N THR A 114 -8.40 5.16 -8.99
CA THR A 114 -9.60 5.58 -9.73
C THR A 114 -9.34 5.95 -11.19
N ILE A 115 -8.19 6.57 -11.50
CA ILE A 115 -7.89 7.10 -12.86
C ILE A 115 -8.05 6.04 -13.96
N GLY A 116 -7.69 4.77 -13.69
CA GLY A 116 -7.85 3.69 -14.67
C GLY A 116 -9.31 3.48 -15.10
N PHE A 117 -10.24 3.58 -14.15
CA PHE A 117 -11.68 3.49 -14.40
C PHE A 117 -12.22 4.73 -15.10
N GLU A 118 -11.82 5.92 -14.64
CA GLU A 118 -12.22 7.20 -15.24
C GLU A 118 -11.74 7.33 -16.70
N TYR A 119 -10.50 6.92 -16.98
CA TYR A 119 -9.96 6.91 -18.35
C TYR A 119 -10.80 6.06 -19.30
N LEU A 120 -11.31 4.94 -18.83
CA LEU A 120 -12.21 4.05 -19.58
C LEU A 120 -13.65 4.56 -19.64
N LYS A 121 -13.92 5.77 -19.11
CA LYS A 121 -15.26 6.36 -19.04
C LYS A 121 -16.28 5.47 -18.32
N ILE A 122 -15.82 4.70 -17.35
CA ILE A 122 -16.69 3.95 -16.45
C ILE A 122 -17.32 4.96 -15.49
N PRO A 123 -18.66 5.00 -15.35
CA PRO A 123 -19.31 5.86 -14.39
C PRO A 123 -18.80 5.61 -12.98
N MET A 124 -18.22 6.65 -12.34
CA MET A 124 -17.77 6.59 -10.95
C MET A 124 -18.78 7.28 -10.04
N ARG A 125 -19.07 6.66 -8.90
CA ARG A 125 -19.84 7.27 -7.81
C ARG A 125 -18.91 7.48 -6.63
N TYR A 126 -18.75 8.72 -6.23
CA TYR A 126 -17.84 9.09 -5.16
C TYR A 126 -18.60 9.36 -3.86
N VAL A 127 -18.15 8.70 -2.80
CA VAL A 127 -18.66 8.90 -1.44
C VAL A 127 -17.90 10.06 -0.81
N PRO A 128 -18.57 11.16 -0.41
CA PRO A 128 -17.91 12.26 0.27
C PRO A 128 -17.46 11.87 1.70
N PRO A 129 -16.41 12.50 2.22
CA PRO A 129 -15.96 12.22 3.58
C PRO A 129 -16.94 12.80 4.62
N MET A 130 -17.22 12.02 5.65
CA MET A 130 -18.00 12.43 6.82
C MET A 130 -17.07 12.54 8.03
N ASN A 131 -16.66 13.76 8.40
CA ASN A 131 -15.66 14.00 9.45
C ASN A 131 -14.35 13.20 9.21
N SER A 132 -13.82 13.28 8.00
CA SER A 132 -12.62 12.57 7.53
C SER A 132 -12.73 11.04 7.56
N ARG A 133 -13.94 10.49 7.59
CA ARG A 133 -14.25 9.05 7.53
C ARG A 133 -15.09 8.74 6.30
N TYR A 134 -15.12 7.47 5.97
CA TYR A 134 -16.02 6.91 4.96
C TYR A 134 -16.85 5.78 5.61
N PRO A 135 -17.95 6.12 6.29
CA PRO A 135 -18.79 5.13 6.96
C PRO A 135 -19.35 4.11 5.96
N ILE A 136 -19.42 2.85 6.37
CA ILE A 136 -19.86 1.75 5.49
C ILE A 136 -21.27 2.01 4.93
N HIS A 137 -22.19 2.52 5.73
CA HIS A 137 -23.54 2.84 5.25
C HIS A 137 -23.51 3.85 4.09
N ALA A 138 -22.67 4.90 4.17
CA ALA A 138 -22.55 5.89 3.11
C ALA A 138 -21.98 5.29 1.80
N ILE A 139 -21.06 4.32 1.91
CA ILE A 139 -20.56 3.56 0.75
C ILE A 139 -21.68 2.71 0.15
N LEU A 140 -22.42 2.00 1.00
CA LEU A 140 -23.50 1.11 0.55
C LEU A 140 -24.72 1.85 -0.02
N GLU A 141 -24.96 3.09 0.37
CA GLU A 141 -26.00 3.96 -0.22
C GLU A 141 -25.67 4.35 -1.68
N GLN A 142 -24.40 4.31 -2.09
CA GLN A 142 -24.01 4.55 -3.48
C GLN A 142 -24.06 3.29 -4.36
N VAL A 143 -24.23 2.12 -3.75
CA VAL A 143 -24.30 0.83 -4.45
C VAL A 143 -25.72 0.57 -4.94
N ASP A 144 -25.84 0.21 -6.22
CA ASP A 144 -27.11 -0.22 -6.84
C ASP A 144 -26.93 -1.48 -7.69
N GLU A 145 -27.97 -1.87 -8.43
CA GLU A 145 -27.97 -3.08 -9.29
C GLU A 145 -26.96 -3.01 -10.44
N GLN A 146 -26.52 -1.82 -10.82
CA GLN A 146 -25.52 -1.60 -11.88
C GLN A 146 -24.09 -1.52 -11.31
N THR A 147 -23.91 -1.56 -9.99
CA THR A 147 -22.58 -1.45 -9.38
C THR A 147 -21.81 -2.74 -9.57
N ALA A 148 -20.71 -2.68 -10.35
CA ALA A 148 -19.83 -3.83 -10.58
C ALA A 148 -18.79 -4.02 -9.46
N ALA A 149 -18.28 -2.91 -8.90
CA ALA A 149 -17.23 -2.94 -7.91
C ALA A 149 -17.28 -1.76 -6.93
N VAL A 150 -16.72 -1.98 -5.75
CA VAL A 150 -16.29 -0.93 -4.81
C VAL A 150 -14.78 -0.94 -4.74
N VAL A 151 -14.17 0.23 -4.96
CA VAL A 151 -12.71 0.44 -4.88
C VAL A 151 -12.41 1.36 -3.70
N THR A 152 -11.60 0.93 -2.75
CA THR A 152 -11.23 1.76 -1.60
C THR A 152 -9.82 1.46 -1.10
N SER A 153 -9.19 2.46 -0.49
CA SER A 153 -7.95 2.25 0.27
C SER A 153 -8.23 1.63 1.63
N TYR A 154 -7.37 0.71 2.07
CA TYR A 154 -7.39 0.22 3.45
C TYR A 154 -7.14 1.34 4.45
N VAL A 155 -6.19 2.22 4.13
CA VAL A 155 -5.93 3.44 4.89
C VAL A 155 -5.90 4.62 3.91
N GLN A 156 -6.67 5.65 4.20
CA GLN A 156 -6.73 6.88 3.39
C GLN A 156 -5.42 7.65 3.47
N TYR A 157 -4.87 7.96 2.30
CA TYR A 157 -3.52 8.53 2.19
C TYR A 157 -3.41 9.97 2.73
N ALA A 158 -4.50 10.71 2.68
CA ALA A 158 -4.54 12.11 3.10
C ALA A 158 -4.84 12.26 4.60
N THR A 159 -5.79 11.50 5.12
CA THR A 159 -6.30 11.65 6.49
C THR A 159 -5.79 10.59 7.46
N GLY A 160 -5.31 9.45 6.95
CA GLY A 160 -4.92 8.31 7.78
C GLY A 160 -6.09 7.50 8.35
N PHE A 161 -7.33 7.78 7.92
CA PHE A 161 -8.49 6.96 8.30
C PHE A 161 -8.31 5.51 7.82
N ARG A 162 -8.48 4.55 8.72
CA ARG A 162 -8.43 3.12 8.41
C ARG A 162 -9.83 2.55 8.31
N GLN A 163 -10.14 1.97 7.15
CA GLN A 163 -11.43 1.37 6.82
C GLN A 163 -11.60 -0.01 7.48
N ASP A 164 -12.78 -0.31 7.96
CA ASP A 164 -13.18 -1.67 8.36
C ASP A 164 -13.48 -2.50 7.11
N LEU A 165 -12.42 -3.16 6.59
CA LEU A 165 -12.52 -3.99 5.39
C LEU A 165 -13.37 -5.24 5.61
N GLN A 166 -13.40 -5.78 6.84
CA GLN A 166 -14.14 -7.01 7.12
C GLN A 166 -15.66 -6.79 7.05
N THR A 167 -16.15 -5.74 7.68
CA THR A 167 -17.57 -5.41 7.64
C THR A 167 -18.01 -4.96 6.25
N LEU A 168 -17.18 -4.13 5.59
CA LEU A 168 -17.48 -3.66 4.23
C LEU A 168 -17.47 -4.82 3.23
N GLY A 169 -16.42 -5.65 3.25
CA GLY A 169 -16.28 -6.76 2.32
C GLY A 169 -17.41 -7.78 2.43
N ARG A 170 -17.84 -8.13 3.65
CA ARG A 170 -19.02 -8.98 3.86
C ARG A 170 -20.26 -8.37 3.24
N ALA A 171 -20.53 -7.10 3.49
CA ALA A 171 -21.71 -6.41 2.97
C ALA A 171 -21.74 -6.33 1.42
N LEU A 172 -20.55 -6.24 0.79
CA LEU A 172 -20.40 -6.25 -0.67
C LEU A 172 -20.54 -7.67 -1.24
N HIS A 173 -19.94 -8.66 -0.59
CA HIS A 173 -20.04 -10.07 -0.96
C HIS A 173 -21.50 -10.54 -1.00
N ASP A 174 -22.28 -10.20 0.03
CA ASP A 174 -23.71 -10.55 0.13
C ASP A 174 -24.56 -9.94 -1.01
N ARG A 175 -24.03 -8.91 -1.69
CA ARG A 175 -24.63 -8.24 -2.85
C ARG A 175 -24.04 -8.65 -4.19
N GLY A 176 -23.04 -9.52 -4.20
CA GLY A 176 -22.33 -9.92 -5.42
C GLY A 176 -21.46 -8.81 -6.07
N ILE A 177 -21.07 -7.80 -5.29
CA ILE A 177 -20.26 -6.66 -5.71
C ILE A 177 -18.78 -6.98 -5.49
N LEU A 178 -17.94 -6.72 -6.49
CA LEU A 178 -16.49 -6.91 -6.37
C LEU A 178 -15.89 -5.93 -5.37
N PHE A 179 -15.02 -6.46 -4.51
CA PHE A 179 -14.28 -5.65 -3.54
C PHE A 179 -12.81 -5.52 -3.91
N ILE A 180 -12.39 -4.33 -4.31
CA ILE A 180 -11.05 -4.01 -4.77
C ILE A 180 -10.37 -3.09 -3.75
N VAL A 181 -9.25 -3.51 -3.19
CA VAL A 181 -8.58 -2.82 -2.09
C VAL A 181 -7.19 -2.33 -2.47
N ASN A 182 -6.94 -1.04 -2.25
CA ASN A 182 -5.60 -0.48 -2.23
C ASN A 182 -5.03 -0.54 -0.80
N ALA A 183 -4.19 -1.53 -0.51
CA ALA A 183 -3.61 -1.74 0.81
C ALA A 183 -2.30 -0.97 1.04
N THR A 184 -1.91 -0.07 0.13
CA THR A 184 -0.60 0.61 0.13
C THR A 184 -0.26 1.32 1.44
N GLN A 185 -1.24 1.87 2.15
CA GLN A 185 -0.99 2.59 3.41
C GLN A 185 -1.24 1.72 4.66
N GLY A 186 -1.67 0.46 4.50
CA GLY A 186 -1.96 -0.44 5.61
C GLY A 186 -1.02 -1.65 5.71
N PHE A 187 -0.68 -2.26 4.57
CA PHE A 187 0.18 -3.44 4.52
C PHE A 187 1.67 -3.06 4.65
N PRO A 188 2.49 -3.84 5.39
CA PRO A 188 2.14 -5.07 6.12
C PRO A 188 1.78 -4.87 7.59
N PHE A 189 1.62 -3.65 8.07
CA PHE A 189 1.49 -3.36 9.50
C PHE A 189 0.13 -3.75 10.08
N TYR A 190 -0.94 -3.63 9.30
CA TYR A 190 -2.28 -4.00 9.74
C TYR A 190 -2.70 -5.35 9.19
N PRO A 191 -3.48 -6.13 9.96
CA PRO A 191 -3.96 -7.43 9.53
C PRO A 191 -4.74 -7.34 8.22
N LEU A 192 -4.46 -8.26 7.32
CA LEU A 192 -5.23 -8.51 6.11
C LEU A 192 -5.57 -9.99 6.05
N ASP A 193 -6.78 -10.30 5.67
CA ASP A 193 -7.26 -11.65 5.43
C ASP A 193 -8.14 -11.62 4.18
N ILE A 194 -7.62 -12.12 3.08
CA ILE A 194 -8.28 -12.06 1.77
C ILE A 194 -9.63 -12.78 1.81
N HIS A 195 -9.69 -13.94 2.49
CA HIS A 195 -10.92 -14.74 2.55
C HIS A 195 -11.98 -14.13 3.46
N THR A 196 -11.64 -13.82 4.72
CA THR A 196 -12.65 -13.33 5.67
C THR A 196 -13.09 -11.90 5.41
N MET A 197 -12.23 -11.10 4.75
CA MET A 197 -12.56 -9.75 4.29
C MET A 197 -13.21 -9.73 2.91
N HIS A 198 -13.41 -10.89 2.26
CA HIS A 198 -14.02 -11.03 0.94
C HIS A 198 -13.41 -10.10 -0.12
N ILE A 199 -12.09 -9.98 -0.13
CA ILE A 199 -11.36 -9.13 -1.07
C ILE A 199 -11.15 -9.90 -2.38
N ASP A 200 -11.67 -9.38 -3.49
CA ASP A 200 -11.51 -9.99 -4.82
C ASP A 200 -10.17 -9.64 -5.45
N ALA A 201 -9.73 -8.39 -5.28
CA ALA A 201 -8.41 -7.93 -5.72
C ALA A 201 -7.80 -6.96 -4.71
N LEU A 202 -6.47 -7.08 -4.53
CA LEU A 202 -5.71 -6.18 -3.66
C LEU A 202 -4.43 -5.74 -4.37
N THR A 203 -4.08 -4.47 -4.22
CA THR A 203 -2.77 -3.96 -4.62
C THR A 203 -2.08 -3.22 -3.50
N CYS A 204 -0.75 -3.26 -3.48
CA CYS A 204 0.04 -2.57 -2.46
C CYS A 204 1.40 -2.15 -3.00
N SER A 205 1.69 -0.86 -3.02
CA SER A 205 3.04 -0.34 -3.29
C SER A 205 3.95 -0.56 -2.08
N LEU A 206 5.07 -1.26 -2.27
CA LEU A 206 5.92 -1.73 -1.16
C LEU A 206 6.96 -0.72 -0.69
N HIS A 207 7.22 0.35 -1.45
CA HIS A 207 8.20 1.39 -1.11
C HIS A 207 7.83 2.25 0.11
N LYS A 208 6.63 2.07 0.65
CA LYS A 208 6.16 2.79 1.85
C LYS A 208 6.40 1.92 3.09
N TRP A 209 5.42 1.20 3.53
CA TRP A 209 5.47 0.41 4.77
C TRP A 209 6.19 -0.93 4.61
N GLY A 210 6.43 -1.36 3.36
CA GLY A 210 7.31 -2.49 3.04
C GLY A 210 8.80 -2.19 3.15
N ILE A 211 9.20 -0.92 3.36
CA ILE A 211 10.59 -0.45 3.63
C ILE A 211 11.66 -0.93 2.63
N THR A 212 11.28 -1.09 1.35
CA THR A 212 12.13 -1.72 0.32
C THR A 212 12.63 -0.77 -0.77
N GLY A 213 12.17 0.50 -0.80
CA GLY A 213 12.35 1.33 -1.99
C GLY A 213 11.38 0.94 -3.12
N HIS A 214 11.62 1.44 -4.33
CA HIS A 214 10.76 1.21 -5.49
C HIS A 214 11.01 -0.16 -6.11
N ILE A 215 10.28 -1.18 -5.66
CA ILE A 215 10.38 -2.56 -6.18
C ILE A 215 9.15 -3.01 -6.97
N GLY A 216 8.18 -2.14 -7.15
CA GLY A 216 6.88 -2.47 -7.72
C GLY A 216 5.76 -2.54 -6.69
N SER A 217 4.68 -3.18 -7.07
CA SER A 217 3.51 -3.42 -6.24
C SER A 217 3.16 -4.89 -6.16
N LEU A 218 2.79 -5.31 -4.97
CA LEU A 218 2.08 -6.57 -4.76
C LEU A 218 0.71 -6.47 -5.45
N PHE A 219 0.32 -7.50 -6.18
CA PHE A 219 -0.99 -7.65 -6.77
C PHE A 219 -1.55 -9.02 -6.44
N VAL A 220 -2.71 -9.03 -5.80
CA VAL A 220 -3.41 -10.24 -5.37
C VAL A 220 -4.76 -10.28 -6.09
N THR A 221 -5.12 -11.43 -6.63
CA THR A 221 -6.42 -11.65 -7.27
C THR A 221 -6.96 -13.02 -6.91
N THR A 222 -8.26 -13.12 -6.65
CA THR A 222 -8.90 -14.42 -6.37
C THR A 222 -9.07 -15.26 -7.65
N PRO A 223 -9.14 -16.60 -7.54
CA PRO A 223 -9.45 -17.47 -8.67
C PRO A 223 -10.79 -17.11 -9.32
N GLN A 224 -11.79 -16.73 -8.51
CA GLN A 224 -13.11 -16.34 -8.97
C GLN A 224 -13.05 -15.09 -9.86
N LEU A 225 -12.28 -14.07 -9.44
CA LEU A 225 -12.04 -12.87 -10.25
C LEU A 225 -11.39 -13.22 -11.58
N ARG A 226 -10.30 -14.02 -11.55
CA ARG A 226 -9.57 -14.41 -12.77
C ARG A 226 -10.38 -15.26 -13.73
N LYS A 227 -11.28 -16.08 -13.21
CA LYS A 227 -12.20 -16.89 -14.03
C LYS A 227 -13.26 -16.04 -14.69
N ARG A 228 -13.80 -15.05 -13.96
CA ARG A 228 -14.85 -14.15 -14.45
C ARG A 228 -14.32 -13.10 -15.42
N PHE A 229 -13.10 -12.60 -15.18
CA PHE A 229 -12.51 -11.49 -15.93
C PHE A 229 -11.12 -11.87 -16.44
N PRO A 230 -11.01 -12.21 -17.73
CA PRO A 230 -9.71 -12.50 -18.36
C PRO A 230 -8.74 -11.32 -18.26
N ALA A 231 -7.44 -11.63 -18.31
CA ALA A 231 -6.44 -10.58 -18.39
C ALA A 231 -6.64 -9.73 -19.65
N PRO A 232 -6.63 -8.39 -19.55
CA PRO A 232 -6.96 -7.51 -20.68
C PRO A 232 -5.85 -7.49 -21.75
N TRP A 233 -4.65 -7.84 -21.35
CA TRP A 233 -3.48 -8.07 -22.21
C TRP A 233 -2.57 -9.10 -21.55
N ILE A 234 -1.69 -9.71 -22.32
CA ILE A 234 -0.74 -10.72 -21.87
C ILE A 234 0.65 -10.44 -22.46
N GLY A 235 1.68 -10.92 -21.77
CA GLY A 235 3.06 -10.90 -22.23
C GLY A 235 3.67 -12.29 -22.20
N TRP A 236 4.96 -12.40 -22.44
CA TRP A 236 5.62 -13.69 -22.57
C TRP A 236 5.69 -14.52 -21.26
N LEU A 237 5.67 -13.84 -20.08
CA LEU A 237 5.59 -14.51 -18.78
C LEU A 237 4.14 -14.81 -18.34
N SER A 238 3.13 -14.34 -19.09
CA SER A 238 1.72 -14.64 -18.79
C SER A 238 1.30 -16.05 -19.25
N VAL A 239 2.16 -16.71 -20.01
CA VAL A 239 1.87 -18.02 -20.63
C VAL A 239 2.89 -19.06 -20.19
N ASP A 240 2.45 -20.32 -20.12
CA ASP A 240 3.36 -21.44 -19.96
C ASP A 240 4.10 -21.68 -21.29
N ALA A 241 5.32 -21.17 -21.36
CA ALA A 241 6.19 -21.30 -22.53
C ALA A 241 6.94 -22.67 -22.59
N GLY A 242 6.64 -23.60 -21.66
CA GLY A 242 7.34 -24.89 -21.57
C GLY A 242 8.79 -24.75 -21.07
N LYS A 243 9.51 -25.89 -21.06
CA LYS A 243 10.87 -25.96 -20.47
C LYS A 243 11.92 -25.08 -21.18
N ASP A 244 11.75 -24.82 -22.46
CA ASP A 244 12.77 -24.19 -23.32
C ASP A 244 12.42 -22.75 -23.72
N MET A 245 11.37 -22.15 -23.18
CA MET A 245 10.89 -20.79 -23.49
C MET A 245 10.72 -20.45 -25.00
N ILE A 246 11.04 -21.40 -25.88
CA ILE A 246 11.09 -21.25 -27.34
C ILE A 246 9.95 -22.04 -28.02
N GLN A 247 9.29 -22.93 -27.27
CA GLN A 247 8.38 -23.93 -27.85
C GLN A 247 6.92 -23.48 -28.00
N THR A 248 6.64 -22.20 -27.97
CA THR A 248 5.32 -21.80 -28.46
C THR A 248 5.35 -21.97 -29.99
N ALA A 249 4.90 -23.12 -30.45
CA ALA A 249 4.75 -23.33 -31.89
C ALA A 249 3.92 -22.19 -32.46
N LYS A 250 4.44 -21.49 -33.46
CA LYS A 250 3.69 -20.39 -34.11
C LYS A 250 2.32 -20.94 -34.51
N ASN A 251 1.26 -20.23 -34.11
CA ASN A 251 -0.14 -20.61 -34.31
C ASN A 251 -0.70 -21.72 -33.39
N ALA A 252 0.03 -22.17 -32.34
CA ALA A 252 -0.57 -22.98 -31.28
C ALA A 252 -1.41 -22.12 -30.32
N PRO A 253 -2.45 -22.68 -29.69
CA PRO A 253 -3.18 -21.98 -28.62
C PRO A 253 -2.24 -21.63 -27.50
N LEU A 254 -2.39 -20.39 -26.97
CA LEU A 254 -1.63 -19.93 -25.80
C LEU A 254 -2.19 -20.58 -24.54
N HIS A 255 -1.32 -21.16 -23.73
CA HIS A 255 -1.67 -21.65 -22.41
C HIS A 255 -1.43 -20.56 -21.37
N ILE A 256 -2.43 -19.67 -21.18
CA ILE A 256 -2.37 -18.59 -20.21
C ILE A 256 -2.42 -19.18 -18.81
N HIS A 257 -1.56 -18.69 -17.89
CA HIS A 257 -1.57 -19.12 -16.49
C HIS A 257 -2.94 -18.90 -15.84
N GLU A 258 -3.43 -19.88 -15.11
CA GLU A 258 -4.63 -19.72 -14.28
C GLU A 258 -4.37 -18.91 -13.01
N SER A 259 -3.12 -18.88 -12.56
CA SER A 259 -2.63 -18.11 -11.42
C SER A 259 -2.53 -16.61 -11.71
N ALA A 260 -2.23 -15.82 -10.69
CA ALA A 260 -1.94 -14.38 -10.81
C ALA A 260 -0.71 -14.09 -11.69
N SER A 261 0.16 -15.08 -11.96
CA SER A 261 1.29 -14.93 -12.88
C SER A 261 0.87 -14.51 -14.29
N ARG A 262 -0.42 -14.69 -14.66
CA ARG A 262 -0.94 -14.14 -15.93
C ARG A 262 -0.79 -12.63 -16.07
N TYR A 263 -0.59 -11.92 -14.96
CA TYR A 263 -0.38 -10.46 -14.92
C TYR A 263 1.10 -10.05 -14.86
N GLU A 264 2.01 -11.01 -14.89
CA GLU A 264 3.45 -10.79 -15.02
C GLU A 264 3.81 -10.72 -16.49
N PHE A 265 3.64 -9.57 -17.10
CA PHE A 265 3.71 -9.42 -18.56
C PHE A 265 5.11 -9.62 -19.17
N GLY A 266 6.17 -9.43 -18.39
CA GLY A 266 7.55 -9.55 -18.85
C GLY A 266 8.52 -9.67 -17.70
N THR A 267 9.81 -9.63 -18.01
CA THR A 267 10.88 -9.78 -17.03
C THR A 267 10.74 -8.78 -15.88
N GLN A 268 10.69 -9.31 -14.68
CA GLN A 268 10.56 -8.54 -13.44
C GLN A 268 11.93 -8.08 -12.92
N ASN A 269 11.94 -7.07 -12.06
CA ASN A 269 13.14 -6.66 -11.33
C ASN A 269 13.36 -7.59 -10.12
N PHE A 270 13.75 -8.84 -10.41
CA PHE A 270 13.92 -9.88 -9.38
C PHE A 270 14.91 -9.46 -8.29
N GLN A 271 15.98 -8.72 -8.61
CA GLN A 271 16.99 -8.32 -7.66
C GLN A 271 16.45 -7.47 -6.51
N THR A 272 15.49 -6.61 -6.81
CA THR A 272 14.85 -5.78 -5.78
C THR A 272 13.62 -6.46 -5.18
N ILE A 273 12.84 -7.21 -5.98
CA ILE A 273 11.68 -7.96 -5.47
C ILE A 273 12.15 -9.00 -4.43
N LEU A 274 13.23 -9.73 -4.72
CA LEU A 274 13.77 -10.72 -3.78
C LEU A 274 14.30 -10.11 -2.49
N ALA A 275 14.76 -8.85 -2.51
CA ALA A 275 15.13 -8.13 -1.30
C ALA A 275 13.93 -7.84 -0.38
N PHE A 276 12.70 -7.92 -0.87
CA PHE A 276 11.52 -7.80 -0.03
C PHE A 276 11.39 -8.96 0.96
N GLN A 277 11.95 -10.14 0.65
CA GLN A 277 12.02 -11.23 1.63
C GLN A 277 12.75 -10.77 2.89
N GLU A 278 13.91 -10.11 2.76
CA GLU A 278 14.65 -9.58 3.90
C GLU A 278 13.86 -8.51 4.67
N ALA A 279 13.15 -7.62 3.96
CA ALA A 279 12.29 -6.64 4.61
C ALA A 279 11.14 -7.30 5.40
N LEU A 280 10.52 -8.32 4.82
CA LEU A 280 9.45 -9.08 5.46
C LEU A 280 9.96 -9.82 6.71
N ASP A 281 11.12 -10.47 6.61
CA ASP A 281 11.74 -11.19 7.72
C ASP A 281 12.20 -10.21 8.83
N TYR A 282 12.73 -9.05 8.46
CA TYR A 282 13.08 -7.98 9.39
C TYR A 282 11.83 -7.48 10.18
N LEU A 283 10.72 -7.23 9.48
CA LEU A 283 9.48 -6.80 10.12
C LEU A 283 8.84 -7.91 10.97
N LYS A 284 8.88 -9.17 10.50
CA LYS A 284 8.43 -10.34 11.27
C LYS A 284 9.25 -10.54 12.55
N ALA A 285 10.56 -10.34 12.50
CA ALA A 285 11.45 -10.44 13.66
C ALA A 285 11.15 -9.38 14.74
N ILE A 286 10.74 -8.17 14.35
CA ILE A 286 10.24 -7.14 15.27
C ILE A 286 8.87 -7.55 15.82
N GLY A 287 8.05 -8.17 14.99
CA GLY A 287 6.67 -8.57 15.28
C GLY A 287 5.65 -7.46 14.96
N PHE A 288 4.70 -7.76 14.09
CA PHE A 288 3.68 -6.78 13.65
C PHE A 288 2.84 -6.22 14.80
N GLN A 289 2.57 -7.02 15.84
CA GLN A 289 1.90 -6.55 17.05
C GLN A 289 2.73 -5.47 17.78
N ASN A 290 4.04 -5.69 17.94
CA ASN A 290 4.94 -4.72 18.56
C ASN A 290 5.03 -3.43 17.72
N ILE A 291 5.08 -3.57 16.39
CA ILE A 291 5.09 -2.44 15.45
C ILE A 291 3.82 -1.61 15.63
N ARG A 292 2.65 -2.23 15.61
CA ARG A 292 1.37 -1.54 15.81
C ARG A 292 1.29 -0.83 17.16
N SER A 293 1.70 -1.51 18.24
CA SER A 293 1.72 -0.92 19.59
C SER A 293 2.67 0.29 19.65
N ARG A 294 3.85 0.19 19.02
CA ARG A 294 4.80 1.32 18.96
C ARG A 294 4.24 2.50 18.18
N ILE A 295 3.64 2.25 17.01
CA ILE A 295 3.02 3.28 16.19
C ILE A 295 1.88 3.96 16.95
N LEU A 296 1.04 3.21 17.64
CA LEU A 296 -0.05 3.76 18.45
C LEU A 296 0.48 4.67 19.54
N GLN A 297 1.51 4.24 20.30
CA GLN A 297 2.15 5.07 21.33
C GLN A 297 2.70 6.37 20.76
N LEU A 298 3.41 6.33 19.64
CA LEU A 298 3.97 7.53 19.00
C LEU A 298 2.87 8.45 18.47
N THR A 299 1.83 7.91 17.86
CA THR A 299 0.71 8.72 17.36
C THR A 299 -0.14 9.28 18.49
N ASP A 300 -0.30 8.58 19.63
CA ASP A 300 -0.95 9.12 20.83
C ASP A 300 -0.20 10.33 21.37
N TYR A 301 1.12 10.22 21.47
CA TYR A 301 1.97 11.32 21.94
C TYR A 301 1.92 12.54 21.00
N LEU A 302 1.92 12.31 19.69
CA LEU A 302 1.75 13.36 18.69
C LEU A 302 0.38 14.04 18.81
N ILE A 303 -0.69 13.25 18.90
CA ILE A 303 -2.07 13.75 19.04
C ILE A 303 -2.20 14.60 20.30
N GLN A 304 -1.64 14.14 21.43
CA GLN A 304 -1.66 14.91 22.67
C GLN A 304 -0.95 16.27 22.50
N GLY A 305 0.26 16.29 21.94
CA GLY A 305 1.00 17.52 21.69
C GLY A 305 0.28 18.50 20.74
N LEU A 306 -0.41 17.99 19.72
CA LEU A 306 -1.23 18.81 18.83
C LEU A 306 -2.46 19.38 19.52
N ASN A 307 -3.14 18.60 20.38
CA ASN A 307 -4.28 19.06 21.19
C ASN A 307 -3.87 20.14 22.18
N ASP A 308 -2.73 19.98 22.86
CA ASP A 308 -2.18 20.96 23.82
C ASP A 308 -1.85 22.32 23.15
N LEU A 309 -1.60 22.31 21.85
CA LEU A 309 -1.40 23.51 21.03
C LEU A 309 -2.70 24.06 20.41
N GLY A 310 -3.84 23.41 20.63
CA GLY A 310 -5.12 23.79 20.01
C GLY A 310 -5.16 23.59 18.49
N VAL A 311 -4.30 22.73 17.94
CA VAL A 311 -4.22 22.49 16.50
C VAL A 311 -5.38 21.62 16.03
N ARG A 312 -5.99 21.99 14.89
CA ARG A 312 -7.06 21.20 14.27
C ARG A 312 -6.50 19.90 13.70
N ILE A 313 -6.78 18.77 14.35
CA ILE A 313 -6.46 17.44 13.84
C ILE A 313 -7.55 17.00 12.86
N VAL A 314 -7.14 16.57 11.66
CA VAL A 314 -8.02 16.11 10.58
C VAL A 314 -8.23 14.59 10.66
N THR A 315 -7.19 13.84 11.00
CA THR A 315 -7.26 12.40 11.23
C THR A 315 -8.30 12.06 12.31
N PRO A 316 -9.17 11.06 12.11
CA PRO A 316 -10.02 10.53 13.16
C PRO A 316 -9.18 9.93 14.30
N THR A 317 -9.32 10.48 15.51
CA THR A 317 -8.44 10.10 16.65
C THR A 317 -9.12 9.31 17.75
N LYS A 318 -10.47 9.32 17.80
CA LYS A 318 -11.23 8.76 18.93
C LYS A 318 -11.22 7.23 18.98
N ASN A 319 -11.29 6.57 17.82
CA ASN A 319 -11.31 5.12 17.72
C ASN A 319 -9.93 4.61 17.24
N PRO A 320 -9.18 3.84 18.06
CA PRO A 320 -7.90 3.27 17.65
C PRO A 320 -8.01 2.35 16.41
N ASP A 321 -9.17 1.73 16.18
CA ASP A 321 -9.38 0.86 15.03
C ASP A 321 -9.53 1.62 13.71
N GLU A 322 -9.80 2.91 13.75
CA GLU A 322 -9.84 3.81 12.60
C GLU A 322 -8.50 4.51 12.35
N ARG A 323 -7.50 4.28 13.19
CA ARG A 323 -6.21 4.98 13.14
C ARG A 323 -5.15 4.21 12.38
N SER A 324 -4.16 4.96 11.91
CA SER A 324 -3.00 4.46 11.17
C SER A 324 -1.73 5.23 11.60
N PRO A 325 -0.56 4.94 11.01
CA PRO A 325 0.65 5.73 11.26
C PRO A 325 0.58 7.17 10.74
N ILE A 326 -0.49 7.54 10.05
CA ILE A 326 -0.66 8.86 9.42
C ILE A 326 -1.52 9.74 10.31
N ILE A 327 -0.98 10.89 10.70
CA ILE A 327 -1.70 11.95 11.39
C ILE A 327 -1.63 13.22 10.55
N SER A 328 -2.78 13.71 10.12
CA SER A 328 -2.93 14.94 9.36
C SER A 328 -3.59 16.01 10.22
N PHE A 329 -3.08 17.24 10.13
CA PHE A 329 -3.58 18.39 10.89
C PHE A 329 -3.45 19.67 10.06
N SER A 330 -4.03 20.77 10.55
CA SER A 330 -3.97 22.08 9.92
C SER A 330 -3.87 23.19 10.97
N ILE A 331 -3.03 24.18 10.68
CA ILE A 331 -2.97 25.46 11.38
C ILE A 331 -3.52 26.61 10.51
N GLY A 332 -4.46 26.27 9.62
CA GLY A 332 -5.10 27.23 8.73
C GLY A 332 -4.17 27.72 7.61
N ASP A 333 -4.25 29.00 7.29
CA ASP A 333 -3.51 29.63 6.20
C ASP A 333 -1.98 29.61 6.40
N ARG A 334 -1.52 29.28 7.61
CA ARG A 334 -0.10 29.18 7.95
C ARG A 334 0.52 27.80 7.70
N ASN A 335 -0.19 26.88 7.10
CA ASN A 335 0.33 25.53 6.80
C ASN A 335 1.65 25.59 5.99
N GLU A 336 1.72 26.46 4.97
CA GLU A 336 2.90 26.59 4.12
C GLU A 336 4.10 27.17 4.88
N GLU A 337 3.88 28.23 5.64
CA GLU A 337 4.91 28.81 6.52
C GLU A 337 5.45 27.78 7.52
N CYS A 338 4.55 27.04 8.16
CA CYS A 338 4.92 25.97 9.09
C CYS A 338 5.80 24.91 8.42
N MET A 339 5.42 24.43 7.24
CA MET A 339 6.25 23.46 6.50
C MET A 339 7.63 24.02 6.18
N GLY A 340 7.72 25.31 5.82
CA GLY A 340 8.99 25.98 5.58
C GLY A 340 9.88 26.06 6.83
N ARG A 341 9.28 26.33 8.01
CA ARG A 341 9.99 26.31 9.30
C ARG A 341 10.47 24.92 9.67
N LEU A 342 9.60 23.91 9.55
CA LEU A 342 9.94 22.52 9.83
C LEU A 342 11.10 22.04 8.95
N ALA A 343 11.10 22.41 7.67
CA ALA A 343 12.20 22.07 6.76
C ALA A 343 13.53 22.70 7.17
N LYS A 344 13.54 23.97 7.62
CA LYS A 344 14.74 24.66 8.15
C LYS A 344 15.30 23.96 9.39
N GLU A 345 14.41 23.38 10.21
CA GLU A 345 14.77 22.61 11.40
C GLU A 345 15.09 21.14 11.11
N SER A 346 15.28 20.80 9.83
CA SER A 346 15.56 19.42 9.40
C SER A 346 14.48 18.41 9.80
N ILE A 347 13.23 18.83 9.74
CA ILE A 347 12.05 17.97 9.94
C ILE A 347 11.37 17.79 8.58
N SER A 348 11.32 16.55 8.10
CA SER A 348 10.75 16.19 6.80
C SER A 348 9.32 15.69 6.96
N ILE A 349 8.38 16.45 6.40
CA ILE A 349 6.94 16.17 6.38
C ILE A 349 6.40 16.31 4.95
N SER A 350 5.13 15.99 4.72
CA SER A 350 4.53 16.15 3.39
C SER A 350 3.18 16.87 3.44
N PRO A 351 2.93 17.87 2.56
CA PRO A 351 1.58 18.39 2.36
C PRO A 351 0.73 17.37 1.60
N ARG A 352 -0.53 17.21 2.01
CA ARG A 352 -1.53 16.42 1.26
C ARG A 352 -2.92 17.01 1.47
N ALA A 353 -3.65 17.21 0.37
CA ALA A 353 -5.02 17.74 0.41
C ALA A 353 -5.18 19.03 1.24
N GLY A 354 -4.19 19.93 1.22
CA GLY A 354 -4.19 21.15 2.00
C GLY A 354 -3.82 21.01 3.50
N TYR A 355 -3.46 19.80 3.94
CA TYR A 355 -3.09 19.48 5.32
C TYR A 355 -1.59 19.24 5.47
N ILE A 356 -1.09 19.38 6.69
CA ILE A 356 0.24 18.94 7.10
C ILE A 356 0.11 17.48 7.51
N ARG A 357 0.77 16.56 6.77
CA ARG A 357 0.73 15.14 7.03
C ARG A 357 2.02 14.64 7.64
N VAL A 358 1.93 14.11 8.85
CA VAL A 358 2.99 13.39 9.56
C VAL A 358 2.73 11.90 9.43
N SER A 359 3.73 11.12 9.08
CA SER A 359 3.64 9.67 9.06
C SER A 359 4.79 9.05 9.83
N VAL A 360 4.47 8.54 11.02
CA VAL A 360 5.45 7.90 11.93
C VAL A 360 5.76 6.49 11.49
N ASN A 361 6.98 6.03 11.77
CA ASN A 361 7.40 4.66 11.46
C ASN A 361 8.22 4.08 12.63
N ILE A 362 8.62 2.82 12.52
CA ILE A 362 9.34 2.06 13.55
C ILE A 362 10.66 2.70 14.01
N PHE A 363 11.24 3.56 13.20
CA PHE A 363 12.50 4.26 13.51
C PHE A 363 12.29 5.61 14.20
N ASN A 364 11.06 6.10 14.30
CA ASN A 364 10.79 7.34 15.03
C ASN A 364 10.76 7.10 16.54
N ASN A 365 11.05 8.17 17.28
CA ASN A 365 11.03 8.18 18.73
C ASN A 365 10.25 9.42 19.28
N PHE A 366 10.13 9.54 20.59
CA PHE A 366 9.40 10.64 21.22
C PHE A 366 10.10 11.98 21.01
N GLU A 367 11.43 12.00 21.01
CA GLU A 367 12.24 13.21 20.79
C GLU A 367 12.01 13.77 19.37
N ASP A 368 11.77 12.92 18.37
CA ASP A 368 11.37 13.37 17.03
C ASP A 368 10.06 14.17 17.08
N ILE A 369 9.09 13.70 17.87
CA ILE A 369 7.77 14.32 18.03
C ILE A 369 7.88 15.60 18.85
N GLU A 370 8.66 15.61 19.94
CA GLU A 370 8.92 16.79 20.75
C GLU A 370 9.52 17.93 19.93
N LYS A 371 10.48 17.57 19.04
CA LYS A 371 11.07 18.56 18.13
C LYS A 371 10.02 19.15 17.19
N LEU A 372 9.16 18.32 16.61
CA LEU A 372 8.04 18.77 15.77
C LEU A 372 7.11 19.71 16.55
N ILE A 373 6.66 19.31 17.74
CA ILE A 373 5.74 20.09 18.58
C ILE A 373 6.38 21.43 19.02
N SER A 374 7.68 21.43 19.31
CA SER A 374 8.41 22.67 19.66
C SER A 374 8.40 23.69 18.51
N VAL A 375 8.66 23.26 17.27
CA VAL A 375 8.61 24.13 16.09
C VAL A 375 7.19 24.63 15.83
N LEU A 376 6.18 23.76 15.96
CA LEU A 376 4.78 24.16 15.82
C LEU A 376 4.39 25.23 16.85
N ARG A 377 4.83 25.06 18.10
CA ARG A 377 4.58 26.02 19.17
C ARG A 377 5.16 27.40 18.83
N SER A 378 6.40 27.46 18.34
CA SER A 378 7.00 28.76 17.96
C SER A 378 6.24 29.41 16.79
N VAL A 379 5.83 28.63 15.79
CA VAL A 379 5.01 29.15 14.69
C VAL A 379 3.69 29.72 15.19
N ILE A 380 2.99 29.03 16.10
CA ILE A 380 1.69 29.48 16.62
C ILE A 380 1.82 30.70 17.53
N GLN A 381 2.88 30.80 18.34
CA GLN A 381 3.09 31.92 19.29
C GLN A 381 3.58 33.22 18.64
N GLU A 382 4.17 33.15 17.45
CA GLU A 382 4.57 34.32 16.65
C GLU A 382 3.38 34.99 15.94
N SER A 383 2.14 34.65 16.32
CA SER A 383 0.89 35.10 15.68
C SER A 383 0.37 36.40 16.31
#